data_68c4ad0a551ddcea9c4a5c74e8db26e1
#
_entry.id   68c4ad0a551ddcea9c4a5c74e8db26e1
#
_cell.length_a   1.000
_cell.length_b   1.000
_cell.length_c   1.000
_cell.angle_alpha   90.00
_cell.angle_beta   90.00
_cell.angle_gamma   90.00
#
_symmetry.space_group_name_H-M   'P 1'
#
loop_
_entity.id
_entity.type
_entity.pdbx_description
1 polymer ?
#
loop_
_entity_poly.entity_id
_entity_poly.type
_entity_poly.pdbx_seq_one_letter_code
_entity_poly.pdbx_strand_id
1 'polypeptide(L)'
;MIVKLSAFTVVDGFPPGTDPSRSRLREVVDLARAAETAGLSGLWVAEHHFHTGGVCPHPPALLAACAEATRRLRVGVMVSNLSLHNPISLAEEYAVVDQLSEGRLNFGAGSGYLPLEFEGFGIDPSTKRERFDRALEVIEQGWRGEPVGSEAPGSQSVRLNLRPAQRPGPPLWIAVQRRAAIPFVARRGASLALIPYATLGTLDELPDLIREYRAHAPAGRGEVAVALHLAIADDLRPARAALQAYLDGRLATHSTFYREKVQSDPASATAGRIEEGGFALFGSAPEVGRRLRALEAMGVDELLALMDFGGLSSTEVHRSVHALGELAAGMAHRPGPR
;
A
#
# COMPACT_ATOMS: atom_id res chain seq x y z
N MET A 1 -5.77 7.53 -20.06
CA MET A 1 -5.78 8.04 -18.64
C MET A 1 -4.34 7.97 -18.20
N ILE A 2 -3.79 9.00 -17.59
CA ILE A 2 -2.38 9.01 -17.15
C ILE A 2 -2.30 8.27 -15.83
N VAL A 3 -1.37 7.31 -15.69
CA VAL A 3 -1.15 6.58 -14.44
C VAL A 3 -0.75 7.55 -13.32
N LYS A 4 -1.45 7.48 -12.18
CA LYS A 4 -1.08 8.23 -10.97
C LYS A 4 0.20 7.65 -10.39
N LEU A 5 1.11 8.50 -9.93
CA LEU A 5 2.37 8.08 -9.33
C LEU A 5 2.39 8.49 -7.86
N SER A 6 2.47 7.52 -6.97
CA SER A 6 2.48 7.72 -5.52
C SER A 6 3.71 7.06 -4.90
N ALA A 7 4.26 7.68 -3.85
CA ALA A 7 5.27 7.04 -3.02
C ALA A 7 4.60 5.97 -2.14
N PHE A 8 5.33 4.89 -1.87
CA PHE A 8 4.93 3.85 -0.93
C PHE A 8 6.11 3.45 -0.05
N THR A 9 5.86 3.23 1.23
CA THR A 9 6.85 2.69 2.16
C THR A 9 6.23 1.65 3.08
N VAL A 10 6.96 0.59 3.35
CA VAL A 10 6.63 -0.38 4.41
C VAL A 10 7.20 0.04 5.75
N VAL A 11 7.92 1.15 5.80
CA VAL A 11 8.61 1.67 6.99
C VAL A 11 9.52 0.58 7.59
N ASP A 12 10.33 -0.06 6.77
CA ASP A 12 11.21 -1.13 7.25
C ASP A 12 12.28 -0.60 8.22
N GLY A 13 12.68 -1.41 9.20
CA GLY A 13 13.64 -1.08 10.24
C GLY A 13 15.06 -1.54 9.92
N PHE A 14 15.55 -1.35 8.71
CA PHE A 14 16.90 -1.75 8.34
C PHE A 14 17.95 -0.66 8.64
N PRO A 15 19.21 -1.03 8.94
CA PRO A 15 19.69 -2.40 9.19
C PRO A 15 19.19 -2.97 10.54
N PRO A 16 19.03 -4.31 10.66
CA PRO A 16 18.61 -4.95 11.90
C PRO A 16 19.57 -4.63 13.05
N GLY A 17 19.02 -4.45 14.27
CA GLY A 17 19.81 -4.21 15.48
C GLY A 17 20.12 -2.74 15.78
N THR A 18 19.74 -1.80 14.95
CA THR A 18 19.64 -0.38 15.28
C THR A 18 18.28 -0.09 15.92
N ASP A 19 18.19 0.92 16.80
CA ASP A 19 16.88 1.45 17.22
C ASP A 19 16.39 2.42 16.13
N PRO A 20 15.60 1.93 15.15
CA PRO A 20 15.26 2.74 13.99
C PRO A 20 14.08 3.68 14.25
N SER A 21 13.37 3.49 15.36
CA SER A 21 11.98 3.94 15.50
C SER A 21 11.79 5.42 15.29
N ARG A 22 12.63 6.27 15.90
CA ARG A 22 12.40 7.72 15.83
C ARG A 22 12.82 8.34 14.51
N SER A 23 13.95 7.91 13.94
CA SER A 23 14.43 8.44 12.66
C SER A 23 13.52 7.98 11.51
N ARG A 24 13.16 6.69 11.46
CA ARG A 24 12.33 6.13 10.40
C ARG A 24 10.96 6.80 10.27
N LEU A 25 10.25 7.02 11.37
CA LEU A 25 8.95 7.70 11.32
C LEU A 25 9.08 9.16 10.85
N ARG A 26 10.18 9.86 11.20
CA ARG A 26 10.46 11.21 10.69
C ARG A 26 10.82 11.22 9.23
N GLU A 27 11.61 10.26 8.77
CA GLU A 27 11.97 10.08 7.35
C GLU A 27 10.73 9.89 6.48
N VAL A 28 9.69 9.20 6.98
CA VAL A 28 8.41 9.07 6.26
C VAL A 28 7.68 10.42 6.14
N VAL A 29 7.71 11.26 7.18
CA VAL A 29 7.15 12.62 7.09
C VAL A 29 7.94 13.48 6.10
N ASP A 30 9.26 13.33 6.06
CA ASP A 30 10.11 14.03 5.08
C ASP A 30 9.90 13.49 3.66
N LEU A 31 9.67 12.18 3.51
CA LEU A 31 9.26 11.57 2.25
C LEU A 31 7.92 12.14 1.75
N ALA A 32 6.96 12.38 2.66
CA ALA A 32 5.68 13.02 2.30
C ALA A 32 5.91 14.43 1.71
N ARG A 33 6.75 15.25 2.35
CA ARG A 33 7.11 16.59 1.85
C ARG A 33 7.81 16.52 0.49
N ALA A 34 8.75 15.60 0.35
CA ALA A 34 9.46 15.39 -0.91
C ALA A 34 8.52 14.95 -2.04
N ALA A 35 7.60 14.01 -1.76
CA ALA A 35 6.60 13.54 -2.70
C ALA A 35 5.66 14.67 -3.15
N GLU A 36 5.18 15.50 -2.22
CA GLU A 36 4.37 16.67 -2.56
C GLU A 36 5.12 17.67 -3.41
N THR A 37 6.38 17.97 -3.06
CA THR A 37 7.24 18.90 -3.81
C THR A 37 7.51 18.40 -5.22
N ALA A 38 7.70 17.08 -5.35
CA ALA A 38 7.88 16.43 -6.65
C ALA A 38 6.58 16.30 -7.47
N GLY A 39 5.42 16.66 -6.91
CA GLY A 39 4.13 16.59 -7.61
C GLY A 39 3.56 15.18 -7.71
N LEU A 40 3.97 14.26 -6.83
CA LEU A 40 3.37 12.93 -6.75
C LEU A 40 1.92 13.01 -6.25
N SER A 41 1.12 12.00 -6.59
CA SER A 41 -0.31 11.94 -6.26
C SER A 41 -0.57 11.63 -4.80
N GLY A 42 0.28 10.82 -4.16
CA GLY A 42 0.09 10.39 -2.78
C GLY A 42 1.32 9.79 -2.13
N LEU A 43 1.20 9.57 -0.82
CA LEU A 43 2.07 8.73 -0.02
C LEU A 43 1.23 7.64 0.64
N TRP A 44 1.67 6.39 0.53
CA TRP A 44 1.07 5.24 1.18
C TRP A 44 2.03 4.62 2.19
N VAL A 45 1.49 4.18 3.34
CA VAL A 45 2.27 3.49 4.37
C VAL A 45 1.65 2.13 4.69
N ALA A 46 2.48 1.13 5.00
CA ALA A 46 2.01 -0.17 5.44
C ALA A 46 1.90 -0.24 6.97
N GLU A 47 1.02 -1.14 7.45
CA GLU A 47 0.91 -1.52 8.86
C GLU A 47 1.59 -2.87 9.09
N HIS A 48 2.51 -2.91 10.06
CA HIS A 48 3.16 -4.13 10.52
C HIS A 48 3.47 -4.09 12.01
N HIS A 49 3.49 -5.28 12.62
CA HIS A 49 3.71 -5.46 14.05
C HIS A 49 4.79 -6.51 14.34
N PHE A 50 5.52 -6.31 15.45
CA PHE A 50 6.43 -7.29 16.08
C PHE A 50 7.65 -7.74 15.28
N HIS A 51 8.00 -7.08 14.18
CA HIS A 51 9.17 -7.43 13.37
C HIS A 51 9.78 -6.21 12.66
N THR A 52 11.06 -6.32 12.30
CA THR A 52 11.81 -5.23 11.65
C THR A 52 11.48 -5.01 10.17
N GLY A 53 10.76 -5.91 9.54
CA GLY A 53 10.30 -5.75 8.14
C GLY A 53 9.20 -4.69 7.96
N GLY A 54 8.78 -4.04 9.05
CA GLY A 54 7.90 -2.88 9.08
C GLY A 54 7.75 -2.40 10.51
N VAL A 55 8.07 -1.14 10.78
CA VAL A 55 8.07 -0.57 12.14
C VAL A 55 6.97 0.49 12.34
N CYS A 56 5.92 0.43 11.54
CA CYS A 56 4.74 1.27 11.69
C CYS A 56 3.55 0.45 12.21
N PRO A 57 3.36 0.35 13.54
CA PRO A 57 2.26 -0.43 14.09
C PRO A 57 0.93 0.34 14.09
N HIS A 58 0.95 1.65 13.87
CA HIS A 58 -0.24 2.51 13.94
C HIS A 58 -0.23 3.57 12.84
N PRO A 59 -0.57 3.18 11.59
CA PRO A 59 -0.61 4.10 10.46
C PRO A 59 -1.41 5.39 10.68
N PRO A 60 -2.57 5.42 11.37
CA PRO A 60 -3.32 6.65 11.59
C PRO A 60 -2.50 7.78 12.20
N ALA A 61 -1.66 7.48 13.20
CA ALA A 61 -0.81 8.49 13.83
C ALA A 61 0.24 9.06 12.87
N LEU A 62 0.87 8.20 12.07
CA LEU A 62 1.87 8.61 11.08
C LEU A 62 1.24 9.38 9.93
N LEU A 63 0.08 8.93 9.44
CA LEU A 63 -0.65 9.61 8.36
C LEU A 63 -1.16 10.98 8.79
N ALA A 64 -1.59 11.17 10.04
CA ALA A 64 -1.94 12.47 10.58
C ALA A 64 -0.74 13.44 10.52
N ALA A 65 0.45 12.98 10.92
CA ALA A 65 1.67 13.78 10.83
C ALA A 65 2.04 14.12 9.37
N CYS A 66 1.89 13.17 8.44
CA CYS A 66 2.11 13.41 7.01
C CYS A 66 1.08 14.38 6.43
N ALA A 67 -0.19 14.28 6.83
CA ALA A 67 -1.27 15.15 6.40
C ALA A 67 -1.03 16.61 6.82
N GLU A 68 -0.59 16.83 8.07
CA GLU A 68 -0.22 18.16 8.58
C GLU A 68 1.06 18.73 7.92
N ALA A 69 1.96 17.85 7.48
CA ALA A 69 3.21 18.25 6.82
C ALA A 69 3.03 18.61 5.33
N THR A 70 1.84 18.35 4.75
CA THR A 70 1.52 18.51 3.33
C THR A 70 0.17 19.22 3.15
N ARG A 71 -0.11 19.72 1.92
CA ARG A 71 -1.36 20.45 1.62
C ARG A 71 -2.20 19.82 0.52
N ARG A 72 -1.60 19.12 -0.41
CA ARG A 72 -2.26 18.55 -1.59
C ARG A 72 -2.07 17.04 -1.72
N LEU A 73 -0.96 16.54 -1.18
CA LEU A 73 -0.62 15.11 -1.26
C LEU A 73 -1.71 14.28 -0.61
N ARG A 74 -2.22 13.28 -1.31
CA ARG A 74 -3.09 12.29 -0.67
C ARG A 74 -2.26 11.40 0.25
N VAL A 75 -2.83 11.04 1.38
CA VAL A 75 -2.22 10.12 2.35
C VAL A 75 -3.03 8.82 2.39
N GLY A 76 -2.36 7.68 2.40
CA GLY A 76 -3.04 6.39 2.34
C GLY A 76 -2.40 5.32 3.20
N VAL A 77 -3.19 4.37 3.65
CA VAL A 77 -2.71 3.14 4.26
C VAL A 77 -2.77 1.98 3.25
N MET A 78 -1.71 1.18 3.16
CA MET A 78 -1.66 0.00 2.28
C MET A 78 -0.94 -1.15 2.99
N VAL A 79 -1.68 -1.83 3.83
CA VAL A 79 -3.10 -1.77 4.23
C VAL A 79 -3.23 -1.60 5.74
N SER A 80 -4.41 -1.21 6.22
CA SER A 80 -4.79 -1.44 7.60
C SER A 80 -5.25 -2.89 7.77
N ASN A 81 -4.70 -3.59 8.77
CA ASN A 81 -4.97 -5.00 9.03
C ASN A 81 -6.25 -5.18 9.86
N LEU A 82 -7.41 -5.04 9.23
CA LEU A 82 -8.72 -4.94 9.90
C LEU A 82 -9.00 -6.08 10.89
N SER A 83 -8.46 -7.28 10.64
CA SER A 83 -8.68 -8.45 11.49
C SER A 83 -8.01 -8.33 12.86
N LEU A 84 -7.04 -7.43 13.01
CA LEU A 84 -6.26 -7.27 14.24
C LEU A 84 -6.84 -6.23 15.20
N HIS A 85 -7.79 -5.41 14.74
CA HIS A 85 -8.26 -4.22 15.45
C HIS A 85 -9.72 -4.30 15.91
N ASN A 86 -10.08 -3.39 16.85
CA ASN A 86 -11.46 -3.06 17.10
C ASN A 86 -11.98 -2.17 15.96
N PRO A 87 -13.03 -2.56 15.23
CA PRO A 87 -13.47 -1.85 14.05
C PRO A 87 -14.05 -0.46 14.33
N ILE A 88 -14.64 -0.23 15.50
CA ILE A 88 -15.18 1.08 15.90
C ILE A 88 -14.02 2.04 16.13
N SER A 89 -13.04 1.66 16.95
CA SER A 89 -11.84 2.49 17.19
C SER A 89 -11.15 2.84 15.87
N LEU A 90 -10.98 1.85 14.99
CA LEU A 90 -10.33 2.04 13.69
C LEU A 90 -11.11 3.02 12.79
N ALA A 91 -12.45 2.95 12.80
CA ALA A 91 -13.31 3.88 12.07
C ALA A 91 -13.15 5.32 12.57
N GLU A 92 -13.04 5.52 13.89
CA GLU A 92 -12.82 6.83 14.50
C GLU A 92 -11.42 7.37 14.19
N GLU A 93 -10.38 6.55 14.31
CA GLU A 93 -9.00 6.92 14.03
C GLU A 93 -8.82 7.42 12.60
N TYR A 94 -9.32 6.68 11.60
CA TYR A 94 -9.24 7.11 10.20
C TYR A 94 -10.18 8.27 9.88
N ALA A 95 -11.29 8.45 10.61
CA ALA A 95 -12.11 9.65 10.47
C ALA A 95 -11.35 10.89 10.94
N VAL A 96 -10.56 10.79 12.01
CA VAL A 96 -9.67 11.88 12.46
C VAL A 96 -8.63 12.20 11.40
N VAL A 97 -7.96 11.20 10.83
CA VAL A 97 -6.98 11.41 9.75
C VAL A 97 -7.62 12.10 8.53
N ASP A 98 -8.83 11.68 8.15
CA ASP A 98 -9.51 12.26 7.00
C ASP A 98 -9.93 13.71 7.25
N GLN A 99 -10.34 14.07 8.47
CA GLN A 99 -10.61 15.45 8.86
C GLN A 99 -9.35 16.31 8.85
N LEU A 100 -8.24 15.84 9.46
CA LEU A 100 -6.97 16.55 9.49
C LEU A 100 -6.36 16.72 8.09
N SER A 101 -6.57 15.76 7.23
CA SER A 101 -6.11 15.82 5.83
C SER A 101 -7.06 16.60 4.91
N GLU A 102 -8.18 17.14 5.42
CA GLU A 102 -9.20 17.82 4.62
C GLU A 102 -9.71 16.95 3.45
N GLY A 103 -9.94 15.65 3.71
CA GLY A 103 -10.48 14.71 2.71
C GLY A 103 -9.44 14.16 1.73
N ARG A 104 -8.15 14.12 2.11
CA ARG A 104 -7.08 13.55 1.30
C ARG A 104 -6.74 12.09 1.65
N LEU A 105 -7.45 11.46 2.60
CA LEU A 105 -7.22 10.08 2.97
C LEU A 105 -7.67 9.11 1.85
N ASN A 106 -6.85 8.09 1.60
CA ASN A 106 -7.20 6.85 0.92
C ASN A 106 -7.13 5.70 1.93
N PHE A 107 -8.17 4.88 2.01
CA PHE A 107 -8.26 3.81 2.98
C PHE A 107 -8.05 2.44 2.34
N GLY A 108 -6.89 1.85 2.57
CA GLY A 108 -6.56 0.50 2.13
C GLY A 108 -6.84 -0.53 3.24
N ALA A 109 -7.62 -1.55 2.93
CA ALA A 109 -8.03 -2.61 3.84
C ALA A 109 -7.38 -3.96 3.49
N GLY A 110 -6.93 -4.68 4.52
CA GLY A 110 -6.38 -6.02 4.42
C GLY A 110 -6.79 -6.90 5.59
N SER A 111 -6.75 -8.23 5.38
CA SER A 111 -7.10 -9.19 6.43
C SER A 111 -5.91 -9.66 7.28
N GLY A 112 -4.71 -9.14 7.02
CA GLY A 112 -3.49 -9.65 7.63
C GLY A 112 -3.02 -10.99 7.02
N TYR A 113 -1.73 -11.28 7.14
CA TYR A 113 -1.16 -12.52 6.57
C TYR A 113 0.03 -13.08 7.37
N LEU A 114 0.55 -12.34 8.34
CA LEU A 114 1.69 -12.76 9.15
C LEU A 114 1.22 -13.50 10.40
N PRO A 115 1.56 -14.79 10.58
CA PRO A 115 1.17 -15.55 11.78
C PRO A 115 1.60 -14.89 13.09
N LEU A 116 2.82 -14.30 13.12
CA LEU A 116 3.35 -13.59 14.28
C LEU A 116 2.45 -12.43 14.74
N GLU A 117 1.82 -11.70 13.81
CA GLU A 117 0.94 -10.59 14.15
C GLU A 117 -0.34 -11.11 14.82
N PHE A 118 -0.95 -12.18 14.30
CA PHE A 118 -2.11 -12.83 14.92
C PHE A 118 -1.79 -13.39 16.30
N GLU A 119 -0.67 -14.08 16.43
CA GLU A 119 -0.18 -14.65 17.69
C GLU A 119 0.06 -13.55 18.74
N GLY A 120 0.74 -12.48 18.36
CA GLY A 120 1.05 -11.34 19.24
C GLY A 120 -0.21 -10.63 19.77
N PHE A 121 -1.29 -10.59 18.99
CA PHE A 121 -2.58 -10.05 19.42
C PHE A 121 -3.51 -11.11 20.05
N GLY A 122 -3.10 -12.38 20.16
CA GLY A 122 -3.93 -13.44 20.70
C GLY A 122 -5.18 -13.76 19.84
N ILE A 123 -5.09 -13.55 18.53
CA ILE A 123 -6.18 -13.75 17.58
C ILE A 123 -5.98 -15.05 16.82
N ASP A 124 -7.01 -15.90 16.78
CA ASP A 124 -7.00 -17.11 15.94
C ASP A 124 -6.98 -16.73 14.45
N PRO A 125 -5.93 -17.10 13.68
CA PRO A 125 -5.85 -16.80 12.25
C PRO A 125 -7.00 -17.40 11.42
N SER A 126 -7.66 -18.45 11.90
CA SER A 126 -8.80 -19.06 11.21
C SER A 126 -10.02 -18.12 11.14
N THR A 127 -10.14 -17.17 12.07
CA THR A 127 -11.24 -16.18 12.15
C THR A 127 -10.97 -14.93 11.30
N LYS A 128 -9.81 -14.81 10.67
CA LYS A 128 -9.38 -13.57 10.00
C LYS A 128 -10.36 -13.08 8.93
N ARG A 129 -11.01 -13.99 8.19
CA ARG A 129 -11.95 -13.61 7.13
C ARG A 129 -13.22 -13.02 7.72
N GLU A 130 -13.79 -13.67 8.71
CA GLU A 130 -14.98 -13.19 9.41
C GLU A 130 -14.73 -11.83 10.07
N ARG A 131 -13.60 -11.71 10.78
CA ARG A 131 -13.18 -10.44 11.40
C ARG A 131 -13.00 -9.32 10.40
N PHE A 132 -12.37 -9.60 9.25
CA PHE A 132 -12.19 -8.63 8.16
C PHE A 132 -13.55 -8.15 7.61
N ASP A 133 -14.43 -9.09 7.26
CA ASP A 133 -15.74 -8.76 6.68
C ASP A 133 -16.57 -7.92 7.66
N ARG A 134 -16.59 -8.33 8.93
CA ARG A 134 -17.29 -7.59 10.00
C ARG A 134 -16.68 -6.20 10.23
N ALA A 135 -15.38 -6.11 10.31
CA ALA A 135 -14.71 -4.82 10.53
C ALA A 135 -14.99 -3.84 9.38
N LEU A 136 -14.93 -4.32 8.15
CA LEU A 136 -15.21 -3.50 6.98
C LEU A 136 -16.65 -2.98 6.97
N GLU A 137 -17.62 -3.84 7.34
CA GLU A 137 -19.03 -3.44 7.47
C GLU A 137 -19.24 -2.37 8.54
N VAL A 138 -18.68 -2.56 9.73
CA VAL A 138 -18.79 -1.60 10.85
C VAL A 138 -18.18 -0.25 10.50
N ILE A 139 -16.99 -0.26 9.86
CA ILE A 139 -16.30 0.97 9.42
C ILE A 139 -17.16 1.74 8.42
N GLU A 140 -17.65 1.07 7.37
CA GLU A 140 -18.47 1.71 6.34
C GLU A 140 -19.80 2.25 6.91
N GLN A 141 -20.48 1.48 7.77
CA GLN A 141 -21.71 1.93 8.46
C GLN A 141 -21.45 3.16 9.33
N GLY A 142 -20.40 3.11 10.17
CA GLY A 142 -20.01 4.22 11.03
C GLY A 142 -19.72 5.50 10.23
N TRP A 143 -18.98 5.40 9.13
CA TRP A 143 -18.67 6.54 8.26
C TRP A 143 -19.90 7.12 7.55
N ARG A 144 -20.91 6.28 7.22
CA ARG A 144 -22.22 6.78 6.72
C ARG A 144 -23.04 7.46 7.82
N GLY A 145 -22.64 7.34 9.11
CA GLY A 145 -23.37 7.85 10.26
C GLY A 145 -24.52 6.93 10.70
N GLU A 146 -24.49 5.68 10.27
CA GLU A 146 -25.42 4.64 10.72
C GLU A 146 -25.03 4.14 12.13
N PRO A 147 -25.98 3.59 12.91
CA PRO A 147 -25.65 2.99 14.18
C PRO A 147 -24.75 1.78 13.99
N VAL A 148 -23.71 1.66 14.82
CA VAL A 148 -22.84 0.48 14.91
C VAL A 148 -22.92 -0.08 16.32
N GLY A 149 -22.63 -1.37 16.50
CA GLY A 149 -22.73 -1.99 17.81
C GLY A 149 -21.81 -3.20 17.96
N SER A 150 -21.59 -3.55 19.21
CA SER A 150 -21.01 -4.83 19.58
C SER A 150 -22.09 -5.92 19.47
N GLU A 151 -21.70 -7.13 19.07
CA GLU A 151 -22.57 -8.31 19.07
C GLU A 151 -22.76 -8.90 20.46
N ALA A 152 -22.14 -8.31 21.49
CA ALA A 152 -22.30 -8.79 22.85
C ALA A 152 -23.77 -8.65 23.31
N PRO A 153 -24.34 -9.68 23.95
CA PRO A 153 -25.70 -9.62 24.45
C PRO A 153 -25.90 -8.41 25.36
N GLY A 154 -26.95 -7.61 25.08
CA GLY A 154 -27.28 -6.42 25.87
C GLY A 154 -26.48 -5.16 25.50
N SER A 155 -25.59 -5.21 24.50
CA SER A 155 -24.91 -4.01 24.02
C SER A 155 -25.89 -3.08 23.29
N GLN A 156 -25.71 -1.76 23.52
CA GLN A 156 -26.45 -0.74 22.78
C GLN A 156 -25.71 -0.37 21.50
N SER A 157 -26.45 -0.10 20.43
CA SER A 157 -25.88 0.50 19.25
C SER A 157 -25.48 1.96 19.51
N VAL A 158 -24.32 2.38 18.99
CA VAL A 158 -23.78 3.72 19.13
C VAL A 158 -23.60 4.36 17.76
N ARG A 159 -23.48 5.67 17.71
CA ARG A 159 -23.08 6.39 16.49
C ARG A 159 -21.73 7.02 16.73
N LEU A 160 -20.87 7.01 15.70
CA LEU A 160 -19.61 7.74 15.77
C LEU A 160 -19.90 9.23 15.95
N ASN A 161 -19.19 9.86 16.89
CA ASN A 161 -19.29 11.29 17.14
C ASN A 161 -18.53 12.13 16.09
N LEU A 162 -17.58 11.52 15.38
CA LEU A 162 -16.84 12.11 14.28
C LEU A 162 -16.94 11.21 13.04
N ARG A 163 -17.22 11.80 11.89
CA ARG A 163 -17.22 11.12 10.59
C ARG A 163 -16.11 11.71 9.70
N PRO A 164 -15.63 10.94 8.71
CA PRO A 164 -14.68 11.46 7.71
C PRO A 164 -15.17 12.75 7.06
N ALA A 165 -14.27 13.58 6.52
CA ALA A 165 -14.62 14.72 5.69
C ALA A 165 -15.23 14.27 4.34
N GLN A 166 -14.69 13.19 3.78
CA GLN A 166 -15.18 12.59 2.54
C GLN A 166 -16.54 11.86 2.78
N ARG A 167 -17.43 11.85 1.78
CA ARG A 167 -18.73 11.18 1.86
C ARG A 167 -18.89 10.19 0.71
N PRO A 168 -19.39 8.97 0.97
CA PRO A 168 -19.82 8.42 2.27
C PRO A 168 -18.67 8.04 3.21
N GLY A 169 -17.43 8.06 2.73
CA GLY A 169 -16.18 7.79 3.41
C GLY A 169 -15.01 7.97 2.45
N PRO A 170 -13.77 7.81 2.93
CA PRO A 170 -12.58 7.78 2.07
C PRO A 170 -12.66 6.70 0.99
N PRO A 171 -12.01 6.90 -0.18
CA PRO A 171 -11.90 5.86 -1.20
C PRO A 171 -11.36 4.56 -0.60
N LEU A 172 -12.11 3.47 -0.79
CA LEU A 172 -11.77 2.15 -0.28
C LEU A 172 -10.91 1.39 -1.30
N TRP A 173 -9.77 0.92 -0.84
CA TRP A 173 -8.87 0.01 -1.54
C TRP A 173 -8.80 -1.31 -0.80
N ILE A 174 -8.79 -2.43 -1.51
CA ILE A 174 -8.61 -3.75 -0.89
C ILE A 174 -7.42 -4.45 -1.54
N ALA A 175 -6.44 -4.80 -0.71
CA ALA A 175 -5.29 -5.56 -1.19
C ALA A 175 -5.60 -7.04 -1.26
N VAL A 176 -5.17 -7.68 -2.35
CA VAL A 176 -5.32 -9.12 -2.56
C VAL A 176 -3.96 -9.77 -2.83
N GLN A 177 -3.77 -10.95 -2.25
CA GLN A 177 -2.63 -11.82 -2.50
C GLN A 177 -3.01 -13.04 -3.37
N ARG A 178 -4.31 -13.32 -3.51
CA ARG A 178 -4.80 -14.47 -4.29
C ARG A 178 -5.83 -14.00 -5.31
N ARG A 179 -5.66 -14.43 -6.55
CA ARG A 179 -6.56 -14.10 -7.67
C ARG A 179 -8.03 -14.36 -7.35
N ALA A 180 -8.33 -15.44 -6.62
CA ALA A 180 -9.70 -15.79 -6.21
C ALA A 180 -10.43 -14.70 -5.39
N ALA A 181 -9.72 -13.73 -4.80
CA ALA A 181 -10.33 -12.63 -4.06
C ALA A 181 -10.75 -11.44 -4.95
N ILE A 182 -10.29 -11.36 -6.19
CA ILE A 182 -10.56 -10.25 -7.12
C ILE A 182 -12.07 -10.02 -7.32
N PRO A 183 -12.89 -11.05 -7.60
CA PRO A 183 -14.33 -10.85 -7.80
C PRO A 183 -15.05 -10.27 -6.56
N PHE A 184 -14.56 -10.56 -5.35
CA PHE A 184 -15.10 -9.97 -4.12
C PHE A 184 -14.85 -8.46 -4.08
N VAL A 185 -13.60 -8.03 -4.33
CA VAL A 185 -13.22 -6.61 -4.37
C VAL A 185 -14.01 -5.85 -5.43
N ALA A 186 -14.05 -6.42 -6.63
CA ALA A 186 -14.72 -5.82 -7.77
C ALA A 186 -16.22 -5.61 -7.54
N ARG A 187 -16.95 -6.67 -7.11
CA ARG A 187 -18.41 -6.58 -6.85
C ARG A 187 -18.77 -5.58 -5.76
N ARG A 188 -17.84 -5.34 -4.81
CA ARG A 188 -18.02 -4.32 -3.78
C ARG A 188 -17.87 -2.89 -4.33
N GLY A 189 -17.31 -2.72 -5.52
CA GLY A 189 -16.97 -1.43 -6.10
C GLY A 189 -15.77 -0.76 -5.42
N ALA A 190 -14.98 -1.54 -4.66
CA ALA A 190 -13.74 -1.07 -4.06
C ALA A 190 -12.60 -1.11 -5.08
N SER A 191 -11.62 -0.23 -4.93
CA SER A 191 -10.40 -0.25 -5.75
C SER A 191 -9.51 -1.44 -5.38
N LEU A 192 -8.83 -2.00 -6.38
CA LEU A 192 -7.96 -3.16 -6.24
C LEU A 192 -6.51 -2.71 -6.02
N ALA A 193 -5.86 -3.23 -4.99
CA ALA A 193 -4.44 -3.07 -4.77
C ALA A 193 -3.70 -4.40 -4.88
N LEU A 194 -2.59 -4.39 -5.61
CA LEU A 194 -1.77 -5.57 -5.87
C LEU A 194 -0.32 -5.33 -5.48
N ILE A 195 0.29 -6.36 -4.90
CA ILE A 195 1.75 -6.51 -4.82
C ILE A 195 2.11 -7.64 -5.80
N PRO A 196 2.38 -7.30 -7.09
CA PRO A 196 2.38 -8.29 -8.17
C PRO A 196 3.35 -9.44 -7.96
N TYR A 197 4.57 -9.20 -7.45
CA TYR A 197 5.55 -10.27 -7.22
C TYR A 197 5.07 -11.34 -6.22
N ALA A 198 4.09 -11.00 -5.37
CA ALA A 198 3.46 -11.96 -4.48
C ALA A 198 2.37 -12.80 -5.18
N THR A 199 1.74 -12.26 -6.23
CA THR A 199 0.53 -12.83 -6.85
C THR A 199 0.80 -13.45 -8.21
N LEU A 200 1.78 -12.92 -8.96
CA LEU A 200 2.07 -13.25 -10.35
C LEU A 200 3.45 -13.90 -10.51
N GLY A 201 3.65 -14.64 -11.56
CA GLY A 201 4.96 -15.15 -12.01
C GLY A 201 5.76 -14.09 -12.76
N THR A 202 5.08 -13.30 -13.61
CA THR A 202 5.65 -12.17 -14.34
C THR A 202 4.64 -11.03 -14.41
N LEU A 203 5.12 -9.82 -14.67
CA LEU A 203 4.25 -8.64 -14.80
C LEU A 203 3.35 -8.71 -16.04
N ASP A 204 3.72 -9.52 -17.03
CA ASP A 204 2.92 -9.72 -18.27
C ASP A 204 1.55 -10.38 -18.02
N GLU A 205 1.35 -11.00 -16.86
CA GLU A 205 0.05 -11.56 -16.45
C GLU A 205 -0.92 -10.50 -15.92
N LEU A 206 -0.42 -9.28 -15.62
CA LEU A 206 -1.21 -8.21 -15.01
C LEU A 206 -2.44 -7.78 -15.83
N PRO A 207 -2.38 -7.66 -17.17
CA PRO A 207 -3.54 -7.28 -17.97
C PRO A 207 -4.73 -8.23 -17.82
N ASP A 208 -4.48 -9.55 -17.67
CA ASP A 208 -5.54 -10.54 -17.47
C ASP A 208 -6.24 -10.36 -16.13
N LEU A 209 -5.47 -10.05 -15.11
CA LEU A 209 -5.96 -9.77 -13.76
C LEU A 209 -6.81 -8.50 -13.70
N ILE A 210 -6.35 -7.43 -14.37
CA ILE A 210 -7.08 -6.17 -14.50
C ILE A 210 -8.38 -6.39 -15.28
N ARG A 211 -8.35 -7.17 -16.35
CA ARG A 211 -9.55 -7.49 -17.12
C ARG A 211 -10.57 -8.25 -16.29
N GLU A 212 -10.14 -9.23 -15.49
CA GLU A 212 -11.00 -9.97 -14.58
C GLU A 212 -11.64 -9.04 -13.54
N TYR A 213 -10.86 -8.13 -12.93
CA TYR A 213 -11.38 -7.14 -12.02
C TYR A 213 -12.43 -6.24 -12.69
N ARG A 214 -12.11 -5.66 -13.85
CA ARG A 214 -13.02 -4.78 -14.61
C ARG A 214 -14.31 -5.48 -15.04
N ALA A 215 -14.26 -6.77 -15.36
CA ALA A 215 -15.43 -7.56 -15.74
C ALA A 215 -16.45 -7.74 -14.61
N HIS A 216 -16.01 -7.67 -13.34
CA HIS A 216 -16.87 -7.84 -12.17
C HIS A 216 -17.20 -6.52 -11.47
N ALA A 217 -16.47 -5.43 -11.74
CA ALA A 217 -16.68 -4.14 -11.13
C ALA A 217 -17.89 -3.42 -11.73
N PRO A 218 -18.68 -2.67 -10.93
CA PRO A 218 -19.70 -1.78 -11.46
C PRO A 218 -19.09 -0.75 -12.41
N ALA A 219 -19.78 -0.42 -13.48
CA ALA A 219 -19.28 0.48 -14.51
C ALA A 219 -18.80 1.82 -13.91
N GLY A 220 -17.57 2.20 -14.26
CA GLY A 220 -16.94 3.44 -13.80
C GLY A 220 -16.52 3.46 -12.33
N ARG A 221 -16.54 2.31 -11.64
CA ARG A 221 -16.10 2.20 -10.24
C ARG A 221 -14.82 1.41 -10.11
N GLY A 222 -14.03 1.84 -9.12
CA GLY A 222 -12.78 1.20 -8.70
C GLY A 222 -11.61 1.46 -9.64
N GLU A 223 -10.47 1.59 -9.07
CA GLU A 223 -9.17 1.76 -9.71
C GLU A 223 -8.30 0.54 -9.43
N VAL A 224 -7.22 0.36 -10.18
CA VAL A 224 -6.22 -0.68 -9.96
C VAL A 224 -4.89 -0.03 -9.64
N ALA A 225 -4.37 -0.27 -8.44
CA ALA A 225 -3.02 0.11 -8.04
C ALA A 225 -2.10 -1.10 -8.00
N VAL A 226 -0.85 -0.88 -8.39
CA VAL A 226 0.22 -1.87 -8.27
C VAL A 226 1.38 -1.32 -7.46
N ALA A 227 1.88 -2.10 -6.51
CA ALA A 227 3.06 -1.75 -5.73
C ALA A 227 4.29 -2.43 -6.33
N LEU A 228 5.25 -1.64 -6.79
CA LEU A 228 6.51 -2.10 -7.38
C LEU A 228 7.68 -1.40 -6.72
N HIS A 229 8.80 -2.12 -6.52
CA HIS A 229 10.04 -1.49 -6.12
C HIS A 229 10.53 -0.54 -7.21
N LEU A 230 11.00 0.65 -6.83
CA LEU A 230 11.46 1.65 -7.78
C LEU A 230 12.79 2.27 -7.34
N ALA A 231 13.74 2.32 -8.27
CA ALA A 231 14.99 3.09 -8.12
C ALA A 231 15.37 3.71 -9.46
N ILE A 232 15.58 5.03 -9.45
CA ILE A 232 16.02 5.78 -10.63
C ILE A 232 17.44 6.29 -10.37
N ALA A 233 18.42 5.65 -11.01
CA ALA A 233 19.84 5.98 -10.86
C ALA A 233 20.65 5.41 -12.02
N ASP A 234 21.86 5.96 -12.22
CA ASP A 234 22.85 5.41 -13.16
C ASP A 234 23.56 4.18 -12.57
N ASP A 235 23.82 4.17 -11.27
CA ASP A 235 24.33 3.01 -10.53
C ASP A 235 23.21 2.35 -9.73
N LEU A 236 22.81 1.16 -10.14
CA LEU A 236 21.73 0.39 -9.52
C LEU A 236 22.23 -0.65 -8.50
N ARG A 237 23.55 -0.76 -8.27
CA ARG A 237 24.09 -1.72 -7.29
C ARG A 237 23.55 -1.51 -5.88
N PRO A 238 23.44 -0.27 -5.35
CA PRO A 238 22.83 -0.06 -4.04
C PRO A 238 21.36 -0.50 -3.98
N ALA A 239 20.56 -0.20 -5.01
CA ALA A 239 19.16 -0.58 -5.05
C ALA A 239 18.96 -2.11 -5.10
N ARG A 240 19.82 -2.84 -5.85
CA ARG A 240 19.79 -4.31 -5.88
C ARG A 240 20.19 -4.93 -4.55
N ALA A 241 21.22 -4.39 -3.90
CA ALA A 241 21.63 -4.84 -2.57
C ALA A 241 20.53 -4.59 -1.53
N ALA A 242 19.91 -3.43 -1.56
CA ALA A 242 18.78 -3.09 -0.69
C ALA A 242 17.55 -3.99 -0.95
N LEU A 243 17.24 -4.29 -2.22
CA LEU A 243 16.17 -5.20 -2.56
C LEU A 243 16.43 -6.60 -2.01
N GLN A 244 17.65 -7.12 -2.12
CA GLN A 244 18.00 -8.42 -1.54
C GLN A 244 17.86 -8.40 -0.01
N ALA A 245 18.38 -7.37 0.66
CA ALA A 245 18.22 -7.22 2.12
C ALA A 245 16.75 -7.14 2.55
N TYR A 246 15.91 -6.44 1.79
CA TYR A 246 14.46 -6.40 2.01
C TYR A 246 13.81 -7.78 1.88
N LEU A 247 14.14 -8.55 0.84
CA LEU A 247 13.61 -9.90 0.62
C LEU A 247 14.06 -10.87 1.73
N ASP A 248 15.32 -10.81 2.14
CA ASP A 248 15.86 -11.62 3.25
C ASP A 248 15.12 -11.30 4.56
N GLY A 249 14.87 -10.02 4.83
CA GLY A 249 14.07 -9.57 5.97
C GLY A 249 12.64 -10.10 5.93
N ARG A 250 12.02 -10.16 4.75
CA ARG A 250 10.67 -10.75 4.58
C ARG A 250 10.66 -12.26 4.85
N LEU A 251 11.69 -12.99 4.44
CA LEU A 251 11.82 -14.41 4.77
C LEU A 251 11.89 -14.64 6.29
N ALA A 252 12.58 -13.76 7.01
CA ALA A 252 12.69 -13.83 8.46
C ALA A 252 11.36 -13.61 9.21
N THR A 253 10.34 -12.99 8.57
CA THR A 253 9.01 -12.77 9.20
C THR A 253 8.15 -14.03 9.33
N HIS A 254 8.63 -15.17 8.86
CA HIS A 254 7.90 -16.44 8.91
C HIS A 254 6.53 -16.44 8.20
N SER A 255 6.29 -15.54 7.24
CA SER A 255 5.10 -15.56 6.41
C SER A 255 4.91 -16.92 5.72
N THR A 256 3.81 -17.60 6.01
CA THR A 256 3.50 -18.91 5.41
C THR A 256 3.45 -18.82 3.88
N PHE A 257 2.78 -17.78 3.37
CA PHE A 257 2.65 -17.52 1.94
C PHE A 257 4.01 -17.31 1.26
N TYR A 258 4.90 -16.53 1.88
CA TYR A 258 6.22 -16.25 1.31
C TYR A 258 7.12 -17.49 1.35
N ARG A 259 7.05 -18.28 2.43
CA ARG A 259 7.77 -19.56 2.53
C ARG A 259 7.30 -20.58 1.50
N GLU A 260 6.00 -20.76 1.32
CA GLU A 260 5.46 -21.68 0.31
C GLU A 260 5.95 -21.30 -1.10
N LYS A 261 5.97 -20.00 -1.42
CA LYS A 261 6.50 -19.51 -2.69
C LYS A 261 7.98 -19.81 -2.86
N VAL A 262 8.79 -19.57 -1.83
CA VAL A 262 10.25 -19.84 -1.86
C VAL A 262 10.55 -21.33 -1.85
N GLN A 263 9.76 -22.16 -1.16
CA GLN A 263 9.90 -23.62 -1.22
C GLN A 263 9.60 -24.16 -2.62
N SER A 264 8.62 -23.62 -3.32
CA SER A 264 8.30 -24.03 -4.69
C SER A 264 9.28 -23.46 -5.74
N ASP A 265 9.80 -22.27 -5.51
CA ASP A 265 10.79 -21.60 -6.36
C ASP A 265 11.77 -20.77 -5.49
N PRO A 266 12.91 -21.34 -5.08
CA PRO A 266 13.91 -20.64 -4.26
C PRO A 266 14.43 -19.34 -4.91
N ALA A 267 14.46 -19.27 -6.24
CA ALA A 267 14.89 -18.08 -6.95
C ALA A 267 13.90 -16.91 -6.78
N SER A 268 12.64 -17.17 -6.42
CA SER A 268 11.61 -16.15 -6.21
C SER A 268 11.94 -15.14 -5.10
N ALA A 269 12.92 -15.46 -4.23
CA ALA A 269 13.42 -14.60 -3.16
C ALA A 269 14.70 -13.84 -3.53
N THR A 270 15.06 -13.76 -4.80
CA THR A 270 16.25 -13.02 -5.23
C THR A 270 15.89 -11.71 -5.93
N ALA A 271 16.70 -10.67 -5.71
CA ALA A 271 16.53 -9.39 -6.39
C ALA A 271 16.53 -9.57 -7.92
N GLY A 272 17.40 -10.44 -8.46
CA GLY A 272 17.44 -10.75 -9.90
C GLY A 272 16.09 -11.27 -10.42
N ARG A 273 15.48 -12.21 -9.72
CA ARG A 273 14.18 -12.76 -10.12
C ARG A 273 13.04 -11.73 -10.07
N ILE A 274 13.08 -10.82 -9.09
CA ILE A 274 12.13 -9.70 -9.01
C ILE A 274 12.30 -8.75 -10.20
N GLU A 275 13.55 -8.45 -10.61
CA GLU A 275 13.83 -7.64 -11.79
C GLU A 275 13.41 -8.34 -13.09
N GLU A 276 13.77 -9.62 -13.28
CA GLU A 276 13.42 -10.44 -14.45
C GLU A 276 11.90 -10.57 -14.63
N GLY A 277 11.16 -10.74 -13.53
CA GLY A 277 9.70 -10.78 -13.52
C GLY A 277 9.03 -9.44 -13.82
N GLY A 278 9.80 -8.36 -13.93
CA GLY A 278 9.31 -7.01 -14.17
C GLY A 278 8.84 -6.27 -12.93
N PHE A 279 9.00 -6.83 -11.74
CA PHE A 279 8.46 -6.32 -10.47
C PHE A 279 9.33 -5.24 -9.80
N ALA A 280 10.51 -4.92 -10.35
CA ALA A 280 11.32 -3.81 -9.93
C ALA A 280 11.53 -2.84 -11.10
N LEU A 281 11.14 -1.59 -10.92
CA LEU A 281 11.31 -0.49 -11.87
C LEU A 281 12.68 0.18 -11.63
N PHE A 282 13.75 -0.57 -11.87
CA PHE A 282 15.12 -0.09 -11.73
C PHE A 282 15.67 0.36 -13.09
N GLY A 283 16.31 1.52 -13.14
CA GLY A 283 16.90 2.03 -14.39
C GLY A 283 17.13 3.54 -14.38
N SER A 284 17.60 4.04 -15.51
CA SER A 284 17.64 5.47 -15.80
C SER A 284 16.22 6.05 -15.94
N ALA A 285 16.07 7.37 -15.82
CA ALA A 285 14.76 8.02 -15.97
C ALA A 285 14.07 7.69 -17.31
N PRO A 286 14.76 7.67 -18.48
CA PRO A 286 14.13 7.27 -19.73
C PRO A 286 13.61 5.81 -19.74
N GLU A 287 14.34 4.88 -19.11
CA GLU A 287 13.95 3.46 -19.00
C GLU A 287 12.72 3.29 -18.12
N VAL A 288 12.75 3.88 -16.93
CA VAL A 288 11.59 3.87 -16.01
C VAL A 288 10.39 4.54 -16.68
N GLY A 289 10.58 5.66 -17.39
CA GLY A 289 9.52 6.33 -18.14
C GLY A 289 8.88 5.45 -19.23
N ARG A 290 9.64 4.59 -19.91
CA ARG A 290 9.06 3.60 -20.84
C ARG A 290 8.21 2.56 -20.14
N ARG A 291 8.66 2.07 -18.97
CA ARG A 291 7.95 1.07 -18.17
C ARG A 291 6.69 1.64 -17.52
N LEU A 292 6.68 2.90 -17.10
CA LEU A 292 5.47 3.59 -16.64
C LEU A 292 4.39 3.65 -17.73
N ARG A 293 4.78 3.93 -18.98
CA ARG A 293 3.84 3.89 -20.11
C ARG A 293 3.33 2.47 -20.41
N ALA A 294 4.15 1.45 -20.20
CA ALA A 294 3.70 0.07 -20.32
C ALA A 294 2.66 -0.27 -19.24
N LEU A 295 2.85 0.14 -17.99
CA LEU A 295 1.85 -0.03 -16.93
C LEU A 295 0.53 0.69 -17.25
N GLU A 296 0.60 1.90 -17.76
CA GLU A 296 -0.57 2.65 -18.25
C GLU A 296 -1.32 1.86 -19.35
N ALA A 297 -0.58 1.33 -20.33
CA ALA A 297 -1.14 0.53 -21.41
C ALA A 297 -1.75 -0.80 -20.94
N MET A 298 -1.24 -1.37 -19.83
CA MET A 298 -1.81 -2.55 -19.16
C MET A 298 -3.11 -2.22 -18.40
N GLY A 299 -3.45 -0.95 -18.21
CA GLY A 299 -4.66 -0.52 -17.51
C GLY A 299 -4.48 -0.25 -16.02
N VAL A 300 -3.25 -0.03 -15.56
CA VAL A 300 -2.94 0.40 -14.19
C VAL A 300 -3.36 1.86 -14.02
N ASP A 301 -4.11 2.16 -12.98
CA ASP A 301 -4.55 3.51 -12.65
C ASP A 301 -3.58 4.24 -11.71
N GLU A 302 -2.91 3.49 -10.81
CA GLU A 302 -1.95 4.06 -9.85
C GLU A 302 -0.75 3.13 -9.63
N LEU A 303 0.46 3.69 -9.70
CA LEU A 303 1.68 3.05 -9.25
C LEU A 303 1.98 3.47 -7.80
N LEU A 304 2.09 2.50 -6.90
CA LEU A 304 2.61 2.66 -5.55
C LEU A 304 4.10 2.35 -5.61
N ALA A 305 4.93 3.38 -5.79
CA ALA A 305 6.36 3.23 -5.95
C ALA A 305 7.04 3.00 -4.59
N LEU A 306 7.43 1.76 -4.31
CA LEU A 306 8.20 1.40 -3.13
C LEU A 306 9.65 1.83 -3.37
N MET A 307 10.01 2.99 -2.86
CA MET A 307 11.33 3.61 -3.05
C MET A 307 12.20 3.61 -1.80
N ASP A 308 11.59 3.37 -0.64
CA ASP A 308 12.22 3.36 0.68
C ASP A 308 12.19 1.93 1.22
N PHE A 309 13.24 1.16 0.95
CA PHE A 309 13.35 -0.27 1.28
C PHE A 309 14.79 -0.70 1.52
N GLY A 310 14.97 -1.72 2.37
CA GLY A 310 16.21 -2.48 2.54
C GLY A 310 17.42 -1.66 2.96
N GLY A 311 17.22 -0.50 3.63
CA GLY A 311 18.30 0.36 4.10
C GLY A 311 18.89 1.29 3.05
N LEU A 312 18.16 1.59 1.97
CA LEU A 312 18.53 2.69 1.06
C LEU A 312 18.69 3.99 1.84
N SER A 313 19.72 4.77 1.50
CA SER A 313 19.93 6.08 2.10
C SER A 313 18.83 7.06 1.71
N SER A 314 18.51 8.01 2.59
CA SER A 314 17.55 9.09 2.30
C SER A 314 17.92 9.85 1.01
N THR A 315 19.21 9.98 0.70
CA THR A 315 19.68 10.62 -0.54
C THR A 315 19.26 9.85 -1.78
N GLU A 316 19.36 8.51 -1.76
CA GLU A 316 18.96 7.64 -2.88
C GLU A 316 17.44 7.63 -3.05
N VAL A 317 16.71 7.59 -1.94
CA VAL A 317 15.25 7.67 -1.94
C VAL A 317 14.78 9.01 -2.53
N HIS A 318 15.29 10.14 -2.02
CA HIS A 318 14.89 11.46 -2.51
C HIS A 318 15.28 11.70 -3.97
N ARG A 319 16.41 11.17 -4.45
CA ARG A 319 16.78 11.19 -5.86
C ARG A 319 15.71 10.50 -6.72
N SER A 320 15.28 9.31 -6.32
CA SER A 320 14.23 8.57 -7.04
C SER A 320 12.88 9.29 -6.99
N VAL A 321 12.51 9.90 -5.85
CA VAL A 321 11.29 10.72 -5.72
C VAL A 321 11.30 11.90 -6.68
N HIS A 322 12.39 12.66 -6.72
CA HIS A 322 12.52 13.81 -7.61
C HIS A 322 12.45 13.40 -9.10
N ALA A 323 13.23 12.39 -9.49
CA ALA A 323 13.22 11.89 -10.86
C ALA A 323 11.84 11.34 -11.28
N LEU A 324 11.12 10.69 -10.37
CA LEU A 324 9.76 10.21 -10.60
C LEU A 324 8.78 11.38 -10.81
N GLY A 325 8.94 12.47 -10.05
CA GLY A 325 8.16 13.71 -10.23
C GLY A 325 8.39 14.37 -11.58
N GLU A 326 9.64 14.42 -12.05
CA GLU A 326 9.95 14.93 -13.40
C GLU A 326 9.29 14.08 -14.49
N LEU A 327 9.29 12.75 -14.33
CA LEU A 327 8.60 11.86 -15.24
C LEU A 327 7.09 12.08 -15.22
N ALA A 328 6.48 12.29 -14.05
CA ALA A 328 5.05 12.59 -13.91
C ALA A 328 4.68 13.88 -14.65
N ALA A 329 5.45 14.95 -14.47
CA ALA A 329 5.25 16.22 -15.16
C ALA A 329 5.38 16.06 -16.69
N GLY A 330 6.39 15.30 -17.16
CA GLY A 330 6.58 15.02 -18.57
C GLY A 330 5.46 14.18 -19.21
N MET A 331 4.83 13.31 -18.45
CA MET A 331 3.65 12.53 -18.90
C MET A 331 2.40 13.39 -19.01
N ALA A 332 2.19 14.33 -18.07
CA ALA A 332 1.03 15.20 -18.04
C ALA A 332 0.96 16.21 -19.20
N HIS A 333 2.11 16.59 -19.78
CA HIS A 333 2.19 17.59 -20.85
C HIS A 333 2.08 16.99 -22.27
N ARG A 334 1.81 15.70 -22.44
CA ARG A 334 1.65 15.13 -23.80
C ARG A 334 0.23 15.37 -24.30
N PRO A 335 0.06 15.93 -25.53
CA PRO A 335 -1.24 15.91 -26.20
C PRO A 335 -1.67 14.47 -26.38
N GLY A 336 -2.93 14.18 -26.04
CA GLY A 336 -3.54 12.87 -26.26
C GLY A 336 -3.38 12.42 -27.73
N PRO A 337 -3.45 11.12 -28.02
CA PRO A 337 -3.42 10.65 -29.40
C PRO A 337 -4.55 11.31 -30.18
N ARG A 338 -4.20 11.91 -31.35
CA ARG A 338 -5.15 12.53 -32.27
C ARG A 338 -6.01 11.47 -32.92
#